data_847a12d6060d70a265e81f5848167f3f
#
_entry.id   847a12d6060d70a265e81f5848167f3f
#
_cell.length_a   1.000
_cell.length_b   1.000
_cell.length_c   1.000
_cell.angle_alpha   90.00
_cell.angle_beta   90.00
_cell.angle_gamma   90.00
#
_symmetry.space_group_name_H-M   'P 1'
#
loop_
_entity.id
_entity.type
_entity.pdbx_description
1 polymer ?
#
loop_
_entity_poly.entity_id
_entity_poly.type
_entity_poly.pdbx_seq_one_letter_code
_entity_poly.pdbx_strand_id
1 'polypeptide(L)'
;GFLEASYLLSMTSNLYTTQLGPHIPGPYWYFGLMLQLYIVYRLFLFRRSWNVVAVAIIISCIAQAVVSPDGASMEWLRNNFIGSLLPFGLGLLYARYEEDLQLNKMAYALTALASITLIFATSLSFISWITTPLFVCTLSISCSQLLPEVINKPLAWVGGISAAIFVSHPIVRKLCLNLSDKFHISPYLSVFIFFIGALLLGVVFQPILDRSTKLFMKLAKH
;
A
#
# COMPACT_ATOMS: atom_id res chain seq x y z
N GLY A 1 17.47 -1.83 20.08
CA GLY A 1 17.60 -1.19 21.39
C GLY A 1 16.75 0.09 21.55
N PHE A 2 17.21 1.01 22.38
CA PHE A 2 16.46 2.24 22.72
C PHE A 2 16.16 3.11 21.48
N LEU A 3 17.14 3.27 20.58
CA LEU A 3 16.97 4.03 19.32
C LEU A 3 15.90 3.40 18.41
N GLU A 4 15.87 2.10 18.29
CA GLU A 4 14.85 1.40 17.48
C GLU A 4 13.44 1.61 18.06
N ALA A 5 13.32 1.53 19.40
CA ALA A 5 12.06 1.82 20.08
C ALA A 5 11.61 3.27 19.87
N SER A 6 12.54 4.23 19.89
CA SER A 6 12.23 5.64 19.64
C SER A 6 11.75 5.90 18.21
N TYR A 7 12.33 5.25 17.20
CA TYR A 7 11.86 5.35 15.80
C TYR A 7 10.48 4.71 15.59
N LEU A 8 10.17 3.63 16.28
CA LEU A 8 8.83 3.04 16.25
C LEU A 8 7.78 3.93 16.91
N LEU A 9 8.09 4.44 18.10
CA LEU A 9 7.18 5.32 18.85
C LEU A 9 6.93 6.66 18.15
N SER A 10 7.97 7.22 17.50
CA SER A 10 7.84 8.45 16.70
C SER A 10 7.23 8.26 15.32
N MET A 11 6.93 7.03 14.92
CA MET A 11 6.46 6.70 13.57
C MET A 11 7.38 7.18 12.45
N THR A 12 8.70 7.23 12.71
CA THR A 12 9.72 7.67 11.74
C THR A 12 10.56 6.52 11.20
N SER A 13 10.22 5.28 11.52
CA SER A 13 10.96 4.08 11.10
C SER A 13 11.15 3.98 9.57
N ASN A 14 10.24 4.53 8.79
CA ASN A 14 10.33 4.59 7.33
C ASN A 14 11.46 5.48 6.80
N LEU A 15 11.95 6.44 7.58
CA LEU A 15 13.04 7.35 7.19
C LEU A 15 14.43 6.72 7.40
N TYR A 16 14.52 5.67 8.19
CA TYR A 16 15.77 5.06 8.61
C TYR A 16 15.86 3.57 8.27
N THR A 17 15.16 3.12 7.25
CA THR A 17 15.04 1.69 6.87
C THR A 17 16.40 0.99 6.68
N THR A 18 17.39 1.69 6.18
CA THR A 18 18.76 1.16 5.97
C THR A 18 19.59 1.05 7.24
N GLN A 19 19.19 1.75 8.33
CA GLN A 19 19.90 1.81 9.59
C GLN A 19 19.21 1.01 10.71
N LEU A 20 18.01 0.52 10.45
CA LEU A 20 17.24 -0.23 11.43
C LEU A 20 17.79 -1.65 11.53
N GLY A 21 18.17 -2.03 12.74
CA GLY A 21 18.62 -3.38 13.03
C GLY A 21 17.52 -4.44 12.83
N PRO A 22 17.87 -5.72 12.95
CA PRO A 22 16.98 -6.86 12.64
C PRO A 22 15.76 -6.97 13.57
N HIS A 23 15.61 -6.10 14.55
CA HIS A 23 14.56 -6.16 15.57
C HIS A 23 13.27 -5.45 15.17
N ILE A 24 13.28 -4.58 14.14
CA ILE A 24 12.06 -3.93 13.66
C ILE A 24 11.44 -4.81 12.58
N PRO A 25 10.20 -5.30 12.80
CA PRO A 25 9.48 -6.04 11.77
C PRO A 25 9.31 -5.22 10.50
N GLY A 26 9.72 -5.78 9.37
CA GLY A 26 9.79 -5.12 8.06
C GLY A 26 8.58 -4.24 7.66
N PRO A 27 7.31 -4.61 7.94
CA PRO A 27 6.16 -3.82 7.50
C PRO A 27 5.87 -2.57 8.34
N TYR A 28 6.47 -2.38 9.51
CA TYR A 28 6.12 -1.24 10.37
C TYR A 28 6.56 0.13 9.84
N TRP A 29 7.51 0.18 8.91
CA TRP A 29 7.84 1.41 8.18
C TRP A 29 6.62 2.05 7.49
N TYR A 30 5.66 1.22 7.06
CA TYR A 30 4.45 1.67 6.37
C TYR A 30 3.54 2.52 7.28
N PHE A 31 3.47 2.26 8.58
CA PHE A 31 2.70 3.09 9.50
C PHE A 31 3.24 4.51 9.57
N GLY A 32 4.57 4.67 9.63
CA GLY A 32 5.22 5.96 9.57
C GLY A 32 4.91 6.70 8.28
N LEU A 33 5.01 6.00 7.14
CA LEU A 33 4.65 6.53 5.84
C LEU A 33 3.19 6.98 5.76
N MET A 34 2.25 6.15 6.21
CA MET A 34 0.83 6.50 6.20
C MET A 34 0.52 7.71 7.08
N LEU A 35 1.12 7.79 8.27
CA LEU A 35 0.99 8.97 9.12
C LEU A 35 1.46 10.24 8.42
N GLN A 36 2.63 10.20 7.77
CA GLN A 36 3.17 11.33 7.01
C GLN A 36 2.24 11.73 5.86
N LEU A 37 1.72 10.77 5.11
CA LEU A 37 0.75 11.01 4.02
C LEU A 37 -0.55 11.63 4.54
N TYR A 38 -1.07 11.18 5.67
CA TYR A 38 -2.27 11.77 6.27
C TYR A 38 -2.02 13.19 6.78
N ILE A 39 -0.84 13.48 7.35
CA ILE A 39 -0.44 14.85 7.74
C ILE A 39 -0.37 15.74 6.49
N VAL A 40 0.33 15.29 5.44
CA VAL A 40 0.42 16.02 4.15
C VAL A 40 -0.97 16.24 3.55
N TYR A 41 -1.80 15.20 3.53
CA TYR A 41 -3.18 15.31 3.07
C TYR A 41 -3.94 16.36 3.86
N ARG A 42 -3.93 16.30 5.19
CA ARG A 42 -4.70 17.22 6.04
C ARG A 42 -4.26 18.65 5.92
N LEU A 43 -2.95 18.92 5.83
CA LEU A 43 -2.40 20.27 5.80
C LEU A 43 -2.41 20.90 4.40
N PHE A 44 -2.14 20.11 3.36
CA PHE A 44 -1.84 20.64 2.03
C PHE A 44 -2.85 20.24 0.95
N LEU A 45 -3.51 19.07 1.06
CA LEU A 45 -4.36 18.54 -0.02
C LEU A 45 -5.85 18.58 0.33
N PHE A 46 -6.20 18.56 1.61
CA PHE A 46 -7.59 18.48 2.05
C PHE A 46 -8.39 19.72 1.60
N ARG A 47 -9.50 19.48 0.90
CA ARG A 47 -10.39 20.52 0.34
C ARG A 47 -9.70 21.50 -0.62
N ARG A 48 -8.52 21.17 -1.12
CA ARG A 48 -7.82 21.99 -2.13
C ARG A 48 -8.30 21.62 -3.54
N SER A 49 -7.97 22.49 -4.51
CA SER A 49 -8.25 22.24 -5.92
C SER A 49 -7.47 21.05 -6.43
N TRP A 50 -7.96 20.38 -7.49
CA TRP A 50 -7.27 19.27 -8.14
C TRP A 50 -5.87 19.64 -8.64
N ASN A 51 -5.64 20.93 -8.99
CA ASN A 51 -4.32 21.41 -9.39
C ASN A 51 -3.26 21.18 -8.30
N VAL A 52 -3.62 21.38 -7.03
CA VAL A 52 -2.68 21.15 -5.91
C VAL A 52 -2.33 19.66 -5.80
N VAL A 53 -3.30 18.77 -5.99
CA VAL A 53 -3.05 17.33 -6.00
C VAL A 53 -2.20 16.94 -7.21
N ALA A 54 -2.48 17.48 -8.38
CA ALA A 54 -1.68 17.26 -9.59
C ALA A 54 -0.23 17.74 -9.40
N VAL A 55 -0.02 18.91 -8.82
CA VAL A 55 1.33 19.41 -8.49
C VAL A 55 2.05 18.46 -7.53
N ALA A 56 1.37 17.94 -6.50
CA ALA A 56 1.97 16.97 -5.58
C ALA A 56 2.39 15.68 -6.31
N ILE A 57 1.58 15.17 -7.24
CA ILE A 57 1.91 14.03 -8.09
C ILE A 57 3.14 14.34 -8.97
N ILE A 58 3.16 15.52 -9.61
CA ILE A 58 4.28 15.94 -10.46
C ILE A 58 5.58 16.04 -9.64
N ILE A 59 5.54 16.60 -8.44
CA ILE A 59 6.69 16.66 -7.54
C ILE A 59 7.21 15.24 -7.24
N SER A 60 6.30 14.30 -6.94
CA SER A 60 6.67 12.91 -6.70
C SER A 60 7.33 12.28 -7.93
N CYS A 61 6.77 12.49 -9.13
CA CYS A 61 7.34 11.97 -10.38
C CYS A 61 8.73 12.56 -10.66
N ILE A 62 8.91 13.87 -10.50
CA ILE A 62 10.20 14.55 -10.69
C ILE A 62 11.23 14.00 -9.69
N ALA A 63 10.86 13.90 -8.41
CA ALA A 63 11.74 13.38 -7.37
C ALA A 63 12.22 11.95 -7.71
N GLN A 64 11.32 11.09 -8.18
CA GLN A 64 11.66 9.73 -8.60
C GLN A 64 12.51 9.68 -9.88
N ALA A 65 12.30 10.62 -10.82
CA ALA A 65 13.06 10.69 -12.06
C ALA A 65 14.50 11.21 -11.87
N VAL A 66 14.69 12.08 -10.87
CA VAL A 66 16.00 12.72 -10.58
C VAL A 66 16.88 11.83 -9.70
N VAL A 67 16.28 11.00 -8.86
CA VAL A 67 17.03 10.09 -7.98
C VAL A 67 17.76 9.04 -8.82
N SER A 68 19.04 8.80 -8.48
CA SER A 68 19.85 7.77 -9.13
C SER A 68 19.16 6.40 -9.06
N PRO A 69 19.24 5.58 -10.12
CA PRO A 69 18.68 4.22 -10.13
C PRO A 69 19.42 3.23 -9.21
N ASP A 70 20.34 3.69 -8.37
CA ASP A 70 20.86 2.85 -7.31
C ASP A 70 19.72 2.41 -6.39
N GLY A 71 19.67 1.13 -6.04
CA GLY A 71 18.55 0.57 -5.30
C GLY A 71 18.32 1.24 -3.95
N ALA A 72 19.35 1.72 -3.27
CA ALA A 72 19.29 2.30 -1.93
C ALA A 72 18.59 3.67 -1.92
N SER A 73 18.96 4.57 -2.80
CA SER A 73 18.35 5.92 -2.89
C SER A 73 16.90 5.86 -3.31
N MET A 74 16.57 4.96 -4.25
CA MET A 74 15.19 4.76 -4.67
C MET A 74 14.34 4.10 -3.59
N GLU A 75 14.86 3.11 -2.87
CA GLU A 75 14.18 2.49 -1.74
C GLU A 75 13.86 3.53 -0.65
N TRP A 76 14.84 4.38 -0.31
CA TRP A 76 14.63 5.47 0.64
C TRP A 76 13.52 6.42 0.18
N LEU A 77 13.53 6.85 -1.08
CA LEU A 77 12.53 7.77 -1.63
C LEU A 77 11.12 7.15 -1.57
N ARG A 78 10.97 5.87 -1.93
CA ARG A 78 9.69 5.17 -1.89
C ARG A 78 9.14 4.98 -0.48
N ASN A 79 10.01 4.82 0.49
CA ASN A 79 9.63 4.63 1.88
C ASN A 79 9.27 5.94 2.59
N ASN A 80 9.36 7.09 1.92
CA ASN A 80 8.92 8.37 2.45
C ASN A 80 7.71 8.94 1.69
N PHE A 81 7.11 9.99 2.25
CA PHE A 81 5.89 10.58 1.70
C PHE A 81 6.07 11.16 0.30
N ILE A 82 7.26 11.70 -0.05
CA ILE A 82 7.50 12.32 -1.37
C ILE A 82 7.34 11.28 -2.48
N GLY A 83 8.02 10.13 -2.37
CA GLY A 83 7.92 9.07 -3.36
C GLY A 83 6.54 8.42 -3.42
N SER A 84 5.82 8.41 -2.29
CA SER A 84 4.49 7.81 -2.20
C SER A 84 3.34 8.78 -2.52
N LEU A 85 3.62 10.07 -2.77
CA LEU A 85 2.59 11.03 -3.19
C LEU A 85 1.96 10.68 -4.54
N LEU A 86 2.68 10.02 -5.46
CA LEU A 86 2.13 9.58 -6.74
C LEU A 86 0.95 8.61 -6.55
N PRO A 87 1.12 7.41 -5.97
CA PRO A 87 0.01 6.48 -5.81
C PRO A 87 -1.08 7.03 -4.87
N PHE A 88 -0.71 7.76 -3.84
CA PHE A 88 -1.67 8.39 -2.91
C PHE A 88 -2.50 9.48 -3.62
N GLY A 89 -1.86 10.34 -4.40
CA GLY A 89 -2.52 11.39 -5.17
C GLY A 89 -3.45 10.83 -6.24
N LEU A 90 -3.06 9.75 -6.93
CA LEU A 90 -3.93 9.04 -7.88
C LEU A 90 -5.19 8.52 -7.21
N GLY A 91 -5.07 7.93 -6.01
CA GLY A 91 -6.22 7.49 -5.22
C GLY A 91 -7.13 8.65 -4.83
N LEU A 92 -6.58 9.81 -4.45
CA LEU A 92 -7.36 11.02 -4.15
C LEU A 92 -8.09 11.56 -5.38
N LEU A 93 -7.44 11.59 -6.54
CA LEU A 93 -8.08 12.01 -7.79
C LEU A 93 -9.21 11.07 -8.17
N TYR A 94 -8.99 9.77 -8.09
CA TYR A 94 -10.02 8.77 -8.36
C TYR A 94 -11.23 8.95 -7.44
N ALA A 95 -11.01 8.99 -6.11
CA ALA A 95 -12.10 9.16 -5.16
C ALA A 95 -12.92 10.47 -5.36
N ARG A 96 -12.30 11.49 -5.95
CA ARG A 96 -12.99 12.74 -6.25
C ARG A 96 -13.82 12.70 -7.53
N TYR A 97 -13.35 11.97 -8.54
CA TYR A 97 -13.93 11.94 -9.89
C TYR A 97 -14.56 10.59 -10.23
N GLU A 98 -14.72 9.70 -9.26
CA GLU A 98 -15.27 8.36 -9.46
C GLU A 98 -16.64 8.40 -10.13
N GLU A 99 -17.51 9.35 -9.75
CA GLU A 99 -18.85 9.52 -10.31
C GLU A 99 -18.82 10.02 -11.77
N ASP A 100 -17.80 10.83 -12.12
CA ASP A 100 -17.62 11.39 -13.47
C ASP A 100 -16.92 10.40 -14.42
N LEU A 101 -16.16 9.45 -13.89
CA LEU A 101 -15.38 8.47 -14.65
C LEU A 101 -16.18 7.23 -15.04
N GLN A 102 -17.43 7.40 -15.49
CA GLN A 102 -18.27 6.30 -15.95
C GLN A 102 -17.94 5.92 -17.40
N LEU A 103 -17.01 5.00 -17.57
CA LEU A 103 -16.66 4.43 -18.86
C LEU A 103 -17.57 3.22 -19.17
N ASN A 104 -17.71 2.90 -20.46
CA ASN A 104 -18.38 1.66 -20.85
C ASN A 104 -17.49 0.43 -20.56
N LYS A 105 -18.09 -0.76 -20.50
CA LYS A 105 -17.38 -2.01 -20.17
C LYS A 105 -16.22 -2.31 -21.12
N MET A 106 -16.37 -1.97 -22.41
CA MET A 106 -15.30 -2.16 -23.39
C MET A 106 -14.08 -1.27 -23.08
N ALA A 107 -14.31 0.01 -22.72
CA ALA A 107 -13.24 0.92 -22.34
C ALA A 107 -12.52 0.43 -21.08
N TYR A 108 -13.23 -0.05 -20.06
CA TYR A 108 -12.59 -0.66 -18.89
C TYR A 108 -11.78 -1.91 -19.26
N ALA A 109 -12.28 -2.78 -20.15
CA ALA A 109 -11.55 -3.96 -20.59
C ALA A 109 -10.26 -3.59 -21.35
N LEU A 110 -10.33 -2.61 -22.24
CA LEU A 110 -9.15 -2.11 -22.97
C LEU A 110 -8.14 -1.46 -22.03
N THR A 111 -8.62 -0.67 -21.05
CA THR A 111 -7.75 -0.05 -20.04
C THR A 111 -7.06 -1.10 -19.16
N ALA A 112 -7.77 -2.16 -18.75
CA ALA A 112 -7.19 -3.26 -17.99
C ALA A 112 -6.11 -3.98 -18.79
N LEU A 113 -6.41 -4.33 -20.05
CA LEU A 113 -5.45 -4.99 -20.94
C LEU A 113 -4.22 -4.12 -21.20
N ALA A 114 -4.41 -2.84 -21.50
CA ALA A 114 -3.32 -1.89 -21.68
C ALA A 114 -2.47 -1.76 -20.42
N SER A 115 -3.09 -1.67 -19.23
CA SER A 115 -2.37 -1.59 -17.96
C SER A 115 -1.51 -2.82 -17.71
N ILE A 116 -2.04 -4.02 -17.94
CA ILE A 116 -1.27 -5.27 -17.81
C ILE A 116 -0.09 -5.26 -18.78
N THR A 117 -0.33 -4.95 -20.06
CA THR A 117 0.72 -4.92 -21.10
C THR A 117 1.82 -3.93 -20.74
N LEU A 118 1.44 -2.72 -20.25
CA LEU A 118 2.40 -1.68 -19.89
C LEU A 118 3.18 -2.01 -18.61
N ILE A 119 2.56 -2.68 -17.63
CA ILE A 119 3.28 -3.19 -16.45
C ILE A 119 4.39 -4.16 -16.91
N PHE A 120 4.07 -5.13 -17.78
CA PHE A 120 5.06 -6.07 -18.28
C PHE A 120 6.13 -5.39 -19.16
N ALA A 121 5.73 -4.51 -20.06
CA ALA A 121 6.64 -3.80 -20.94
C ALA A 121 7.66 -2.91 -20.20
N THR A 122 7.23 -2.31 -19.09
CA THR A 122 8.10 -1.42 -18.29
C THR A 122 8.82 -2.11 -17.14
N SER A 123 8.47 -3.35 -16.81
CA SER A 123 8.94 -4.07 -15.61
C SER A 123 10.46 -4.18 -15.47
N LEU A 124 11.19 -4.24 -16.60
CA LEU A 124 12.65 -4.36 -16.63
C LEU A 124 13.37 -3.01 -16.71
N SER A 125 12.62 -1.90 -16.78
CA SER A 125 13.21 -0.56 -16.89
C SER A 125 13.06 0.22 -15.58
N PHE A 126 13.98 1.15 -15.34
CA PHE A 126 13.91 2.06 -14.19
C PHE A 126 12.59 2.86 -14.14
N ILE A 127 12.01 3.18 -15.31
CA ILE A 127 10.76 3.91 -15.42
C ILE A 127 9.59 3.18 -14.74
N SER A 128 9.70 1.86 -14.52
CA SER A 128 8.69 1.06 -13.83
C SER A 128 8.36 1.60 -12.42
N TRP A 129 9.31 2.23 -11.77
CA TRP A 129 9.12 2.82 -10.44
C TRP A 129 8.05 3.91 -10.44
N ILE A 130 7.93 4.68 -11.53
CA ILE A 130 6.94 5.74 -11.72
C ILE A 130 5.67 5.19 -12.34
N THR A 131 5.80 4.31 -13.34
CA THR A 131 4.66 3.87 -14.15
C THR A 131 3.84 2.76 -13.52
N THR A 132 4.47 1.86 -12.74
CA THR A 132 3.75 0.76 -12.08
C THR A 132 2.63 1.22 -11.16
N PRO A 133 2.81 2.21 -10.26
CA PRO A 133 1.71 2.71 -9.43
C PRO A 133 0.52 3.21 -10.24
N LEU A 134 0.78 3.91 -11.35
CA LEU A 134 -0.26 4.40 -12.26
C LEU A 134 -1.04 3.22 -12.89
N PHE A 135 -0.32 2.25 -13.46
CA PHE A 135 -0.97 1.12 -14.14
C PHE A 135 -1.65 0.16 -13.16
N VAL A 136 -1.13 -0.02 -11.95
CA VAL A 136 -1.80 -0.81 -10.91
C VAL A 136 -3.09 -0.12 -10.45
N CYS A 137 -3.09 1.20 -10.26
CA CYS A 137 -4.31 1.94 -9.95
C CYS A 137 -5.35 1.81 -11.06
N THR A 138 -4.99 2.05 -12.33
CA THR A 138 -5.93 1.96 -13.45
C THR A 138 -6.43 0.53 -13.67
N LEU A 139 -5.58 -0.48 -13.48
CA LEU A 139 -5.96 -1.89 -13.51
C LEU A 139 -6.96 -2.24 -12.41
N SER A 140 -6.69 -1.80 -11.18
CA SER A 140 -7.57 -2.07 -10.03
C SER A 140 -8.94 -1.45 -10.21
N ILE A 141 -9.00 -0.20 -10.69
CA ILE A 141 -10.25 0.49 -11.01
C ILE A 141 -11.01 -0.26 -12.11
N SER A 142 -10.33 -0.60 -13.21
CA SER A 142 -10.95 -1.30 -14.33
C SER A 142 -11.46 -2.69 -13.91
N CYS A 143 -10.71 -3.44 -13.13
CA CYS A 143 -11.13 -4.73 -12.62
C CYS A 143 -12.35 -4.61 -11.71
N SER A 144 -12.41 -3.63 -10.83
CA SER A 144 -13.56 -3.43 -9.93
C SER A 144 -14.86 -3.15 -10.70
N GLN A 145 -14.78 -2.52 -11.88
CA GLN A 145 -15.93 -2.21 -12.74
C GLN A 145 -16.33 -3.37 -13.68
N LEU A 146 -15.38 -4.25 -13.99
CA LEU A 146 -15.63 -5.40 -14.88
C LEU A 146 -16.09 -6.65 -14.14
N LEU A 147 -15.60 -6.85 -12.93
CA LEU A 147 -15.88 -8.06 -12.16
C LEU A 147 -17.34 -8.12 -11.70
N PRO A 148 -17.98 -9.29 -11.77
CA PRO A 148 -19.33 -9.46 -11.28
C PRO A 148 -19.37 -9.33 -9.75
N GLU A 149 -20.54 -8.98 -9.22
CA GLU A 149 -20.73 -8.80 -7.77
C GLU A 149 -20.31 -10.02 -6.92
N VAL A 150 -20.46 -11.22 -7.45
CA VAL A 150 -20.05 -12.47 -6.80
C VAL A 150 -18.55 -12.48 -6.46
N ILE A 151 -17.73 -11.81 -7.27
CA ILE A 151 -16.28 -11.67 -7.04
C ILE A 151 -15.99 -10.38 -6.28
N ASN A 152 -16.67 -9.27 -6.62
CA ASN A 152 -16.44 -7.98 -5.97
C ASN A 152 -16.77 -7.99 -4.47
N LYS A 153 -17.86 -8.66 -4.05
CA LYS A 153 -18.23 -8.75 -2.63
C LYS A 153 -17.15 -9.39 -1.74
N PRO A 154 -16.61 -10.58 -2.07
CA PRO A 154 -15.47 -11.13 -1.33
C PRO A 154 -14.23 -10.25 -1.35
N LEU A 155 -13.90 -9.62 -2.48
CA LEU A 155 -12.75 -8.71 -2.57
C LEU A 155 -12.94 -7.46 -1.69
N ALA A 156 -14.13 -6.87 -1.69
CA ALA A 156 -14.46 -5.74 -0.83
C ALA A 156 -14.40 -6.12 0.66
N TRP A 157 -14.84 -7.33 1.01
CA TRP A 157 -14.72 -7.85 2.37
C TRP A 157 -13.25 -8.02 2.77
N VAL A 158 -12.40 -8.61 1.93
CA VAL A 158 -10.95 -8.70 2.17
C VAL A 158 -10.33 -7.30 2.29
N GLY A 159 -10.76 -6.36 1.44
CA GLY A 159 -10.37 -4.95 1.54
C GLY A 159 -10.73 -4.35 2.90
N GLY A 160 -11.91 -4.65 3.42
CA GLY A 160 -12.37 -4.18 4.74
C GLY A 160 -11.52 -4.66 5.92
N ILE A 161 -10.91 -5.84 5.81
CA ILE A 161 -10.00 -6.39 6.84
C ILE A 161 -8.52 -6.23 6.49
N SER A 162 -8.19 -5.49 5.43
CA SER A 162 -6.81 -5.37 4.92
C SER A 162 -5.84 -4.79 5.94
N ALA A 163 -6.27 -3.86 6.79
CA ALA A 163 -5.46 -3.31 7.86
C ALA A 163 -5.09 -4.39 8.90
N ALA A 164 -6.03 -5.26 9.26
CA ALA A 164 -5.80 -6.36 10.17
C ALA A 164 -4.83 -7.40 9.56
N ILE A 165 -5.02 -7.72 8.28
CA ILE A 165 -4.10 -8.59 7.53
C ILE A 165 -2.70 -7.96 7.51
N PHE A 166 -2.60 -6.66 7.22
CA PHE A 166 -1.32 -5.96 7.18
C PHE A 166 -0.58 -6.00 8.51
N VAL A 167 -1.27 -5.80 9.63
CA VAL A 167 -0.66 -5.86 10.98
C VAL A 167 -0.21 -7.27 11.33
N SER A 168 -0.98 -8.29 10.94
CA SER A 168 -0.80 -9.67 11.41
C SER A 168 0.06 -10.54 10.47
N HIS A 169 0.17 -10.22 9.16
CA HIS A 169 0.86 -11.07 8.21
C HIS A 169 2.34 -11.36 8.52
N PRO A 170 3.13 -10.49 9.21
CA PRO A 170 4.51 -10.82 9.54
C PRO A 170 4.62 -12.03 10.49
N ILE A 171 3.62 -12.17 11.36
CA ILE A 171 3.54 -13.34 12.28
C ILE A 171 3.35 -14.60 11.46
N VAL A 172 2.38 -14.58 10.53
CA VAL A 172 2.11 -15.72 9.65
C VAL A 172 3.32 -16.05 8.78
N ARG A 173 3.96 -15.01 8.21
CA ARG A 173 5.17 -15.18 7.40
C ARG A 173 6.27 -15.90 8.17
N LYS A 174 6.56 -15.48 9.40
CA LYS A 174 7.58 -16.11 10.24
C LYS A 174 7.23 -17.57 10.57
N LEU A 175 5.95 -17.83 10.87
CA LEU A 175 5.47 -19.19 11.12
C LEU A 175 5.59 -20.06 9.87
N CYS A 176 5.18 -19.58 8.71
CA CYS A 176 5.27 -20.31 7.45
C CYS A 176 6.73 -20.64 7.07
N LEU A 177 7.66 -19.69 7.22
CA LEU A 177 9.07 -19.93 6.96
C LEU A 177 9.62 -21.02 7.89
N ASN A 178 9.38 -20.92 9.20
CA ASN A 178 9.83 -21.92 10.16
C ASN A 178 9.24 -23.32 9.89
N LEU A 179 7.95 -23.39 9.49
CA LEU A 179 7.32 -24.65 9.13
C LEU A 179 7.88 -25.21 7.81
N SER A 180 8.12 -24.35 6.83
CA SER A 180 8.69 -24.73 5.54
C SER A 180 10.08 -25.33 5.71
N ASP A 181 10.94 -24.70 6.52
CA ASP A 181 12.29 -25.19 6.80
C ASP A 181 12.26 -26.52 7.57
N LYS A 182 11.37 -26.63 8.57
CA LYS A 182 11.28 -27.82 9.42
C LYS A 182 10.71 -29.05 8.71
N PHE A 183 9.72 -28.86 7.84
CA PHE A 183 8.96 -29.93 7.19
C PHE A 183 9.25 -30.08 5.69
N HIS A 184 10.23 -29.34 5.16
CA HIS A 184 10.58 -29.33 3.72
C HIS A 184 9.36 -29.10 2.81
N ILE A 185 8.47 -28.18 3.22
CA ILE A 185 7.24 -27.88 2.48
C ILE A 185 7.60 -27.22 1.14
N SER A 186 6.93 -27.63 0.06
CA SER A 186 7.16 -27.00 -1.24
C SER A 186 6.85 -25.49 -1.21
N PRO A 187 7.58 -24.66 -1.98
CA PRO A 187 7.35 -23.20 -2.01
C PRO A 187 5.91 -22.82 -2.34
N TYR A 188 5.27 -23.54 -3.25
CA TYR A 188 3.87 -23.30 -3.65
C TYR A 188 2.89 -23.54 -2.50
N LEU A 189 3.07 -24.64 -1.78
CA LEU A 189 2.23 -24.96 -0.62
C LEU A 189 2.48 -23.97 0.52
N SER A 190 3.72 -23.54 0.73
CA SER A 190 4.07 -22.52 1.72
C SER A 190 3.38 -21.19 1.44
N VAL A 191 3.36 -20.75 0.17
CA VAL A 191 2.63 -19.54 -0.25
C VAL A 191 1.12 -19.69 -0.02
N PHE A 192 0.54 -20.83 -0.35
CA PHE A 192 -0.88 -21.08 -0.12
C PHE A 192 -1.24 -21.05 1.38
N ILE A 193 -0.44 -21.70 2.23
CA ILE A 193 -0.60 -21.69 3.69
C ILE A 193 -0.47 -20.25 4.23
N PHE A 194 0.48 -19.48 3.70
CA PHE A 194 0.65 -18.08 4.07
C PHE A 194 -0.60 -17.25 3.76
N PHE A 195 -1.17 -17.37 2.56
CA PHE A 195 -2.38 -16.62 2.21
C PHE A 195 -3.57 -16.99 3.11
N ILE A 196 -3.83 -18.26 3.32
CA ILE A 196 -4.92 -18.71 4.19
C ILE A 196 -4.67 -18.25 5.63
N GLY A 197 -3.46 -18.43 6.14
CA GLY A 197 -3.09 -17.99 7.48
C GLY A 197 -3.21 -16.48 7.69
N ALA A 198 -2.82 -15.67 6.70
CA ALA A 198 -2.93 -14.23 6.76
C ALA A 198 -4.41 -13.77 6.77
N LEU A 199 -5.27 -14.40 5.96
CA LEU A 199 -6.71 -14.12 5.98
C LEU A 199 -7.34 -14.50 7.33
N LEU A 200 -7.09 -15.70 7.82
CA LEU A 200 -7.65 -16.18 9.11
C LEU A 200 -7.20 -15.27 10.26
N LEU A 201 -5.92 -14.95 10.32
CA LEU A 201 -5.40 -14.09 11.37
C LEU A 201 -5.94 -12.66 11.23
N GLY A 202 -6.11 -12.15 10.02
CA GLY A 202 -6.76 -10.86 9.75
C GLY A 202 -8.18 -10.79 10.30
N VAL A 203 -8.98 -11.83 10.08
CA VAL A 203 -10.35 -11.93 10.63
C VAL A 203 -10.35 -11.91 12.16
N VAL A 204 -9.41 -12.62 12.79
CA VAL A 204 -9.29 -12.67 14.26
C VAL A 204 -8.83 -11.31 14.82
N PHE A 205 -7.96 -10.59 14.13
CA PHE A 205 -7.44 -9.30 14.58
C PHE A 205 -8.40 -8.12 14.31
N GLN A 206 -9.29 -8.22 13.33
CA GLN A 206 -10.21 -7.13 12.97
C GLN A 206 -11.02 -6.61 14.16
N PRO A 207 -11.67 -7.45 15.02
CA PRO A 207 -12.41 -6.95 16.17
C PRO A 207 -11.54 -6.18 17.19
N ILE A 208 -10.26 -6.53 17.30
CA ILE A 208 -9.30 -5.85 18.18
C ILE A 208 -9.03 -4.44 17.64
N LEU A 209 -8.77 -4.33 16.34
CA LEU A 209 -8.57 -3.03 15.70
C LEU A 209 -9.80 -2.14 15.78
N ASP A 210 -11.00 -2.69 15.56
CA ASP A 210 -12.26 -1.95 15.65
C ASP A 210 -12.49 -1.39 17.06
N ARG A 211 -12.23 -2.20 18.09
CA ARG A 211 -12.33 -1.77 19.49
C ARG A 211 -11.33 -0.66 19.82
N SER A 212 -10.07 -0.82 19.38
CA SER A 212 -9.02 0.17 19.57
C SER A 212 -9.40 1.49 18.91
N THR A 213 -9.86 1.45 17.66
CA THR A 213 -10.29 2.64 16.91
C THR A 213 -11.46 3.36 17.60
N LYS A 214 -12.46 2.61 18.06
CA LYS A 214 -13.60 3.17 18.82
C LYS A 214 -13.15 3.84 20.12
N LEU A 215 -12.20 3.23 20.84
CA LEU A 215 -11.65 3.78 22.06
C LEU A 215 -10.91 5.11 21.79
N PHE A 216 -10.05 5.12 20.77
CA PHE A 216 -9.34 6.33 20.35
C PHE A 216 -10.28 7.46 19.94
N MET A 217 -11.31 7.16 19.15
CA MET A 217 -12.31 8.16 18.75
C MET A 217 -13.11 8.71 19.95
N LYS A 218 -13.33 7.88 20.97
CA LYS A 218 -14.00 8.34 22.21
C LYS A 218 -13.09 9.27 23.01
N LEU A 219 -11.80 8.95 23.14
CA LEU A 219 -10.81 9.79 23.82
C LEU A 219 -10.54 11.12 23.10
N ALA A 220 -10.59 11.14 21.77
CA ALA A 220 -10.36 12.33 20.96
C ALA A 220 -11.55 13.32 20.96
N LYS A 221 -12.71 12.96 21.52
CA LYS A 221 -13.88 13.83 21.65
C LYS A 221 -13.95 14.58 22.98
N HIS A 222 -13.06 14.26 23.89
CA HIS A 222 -12.85 14.94 25.17
C HIS A 222 -11.59 15.78 25.13
#